data_4a3905be685909c17b926a040decd889
#
_entry.id   4a3905be685909c17b926a040decd889
#
_cell.length_a   1.000
_cell.length_b   1.000
_cell.length_c   1.000
_cell.angle_alpha   90.00
_cell.angle_beta   90.00
_cell.angle_gamma   90.00
#
_symmetry.space_group_name_H-M   'P 1'
#
loop_
_entity.id
_entity.type
_entity.pdbx_description
1 polymer ?
#
loop_
_entity_poly.entity_id
_entity_poly.type
_entity_poly.pdbx_seq_one_letter_code
_entity_poly.pdbx_strand_id
1 'polypeptide(L)'
;MKAVIMAGGEGRRLKCITGALPKPMVPLLGRPMLEHILRLLKKHGFDEVCAAVKYRAEDIMDYFGDGSALGISLEYRVEREALGTAGGVKNCADFYGAEDFLVISGDAACDFDLSRLMRSHRESGAGVTIALCRSAEPLSYGLAVTDGEGRIKSFIEKPTWPRVVTDFVNTGIYIVSPRVMTLVPPGQPFGPHP
;
A
#
# COMPACT_ATOMS: atom_id res chain seq x y z
N MET A 1 -2.92 9.33 13.15
CA MET A 1 -1.75 9.03 12.30
C MET A 1 -2.19 8.98 10.84
N LYS A 2 -1.29 9.27 9.90
CA LYS A 2 -1.59 9.37 8.47
C LYS A 2 -1.30 8.09 7.70
N ALA A 3 -2.15 7.77 6.72
CA ALA A 3 -1.96 6.65 5.81
C ALA A 3 -2.26 7.05 4.35
N VAL A 4 -1.46 6.53 3.42
CA VAL A 4 -1.69 6.62 1.98
C VAL A 4 -2.08 5.25 1.45
N ILE A 5 -3.23 5.17 0.77
CA ILE A 5 -3.70 3.94 0.14
C ILE A 5 -3.48 4.02 -1.37
N MET A 6 -2.81 3.02 -1.92
CA MET A 6 -2.61 2.85 -3.35
C MET A 6 -3.80 2.11 -3.96
N ALA A 7 -4.77 2.82 -4.51
CA ALA A 7 -6.05 2.28 -5.00
C ALA A 7 -6.29 2.54 -6.51
N GLY A 8 -5.25 2.91 -7.27
CA GLY A 8 -5.36 3.26 -8.71
C GLY A 8 -5.38 2.09 -9.69
N GLY A 9 -5.18 0.85 -9.22
CA GLY A 9 -5.02 -0.32 -10.08
C GLY A 9 -6.31 -0.79 -10.77
N GLU A 10 -6.23 -1.12 -12.06
CA GLU A 10 -7.37 -1.66 -12.84
C GLU A 10 -7.77 -3.10 -12.45
N GLY A 11 -6.89 -3.86 -11.79
CA GLY A 11 -7.16 -5.25 -11.45
C GLY A 11 -7.35 -6.18 -12.65
N ARG A 12 -6.59 -5.99 -13.74
CA ARG A 12 -6.75 -6.70 -15.03
C ARG A 12 -6.91 -8.22 -14.91
N ARG A 13 -6.20 -8.86 -13.98
CA ARG A 13 -6.25 -10.32 -13.74
C ARG A 13 -7.58 -10.81 -13.16
N LEU A 14 -8.32 -9.93 -12.49
CA LEU A 14 -9.60 -10.27 -11.87
C LEU A 14 -10.82 -9.85 -12.72
N LYS A 15 -10.63 -9.17 -13.85
CA LYS A 15 -11.74 -8.69 -14.70
C LYS A 15 -12.75 -9.78 -15.12
N CYS A 16 -12.29 -11.01 -15.31
CA CYS A 16 -13.15 -12.14 -15.63
C CYS A 16 -14.11 -12.53 -14.49
N ILE A 17 -13.77 -12.18 -13.25
CA ILE A 17 -14.57 -12.50 -12.06
C ILE A 17 -15.34 -11.26 -11.56
N THR A 18 -14.71 -10.09 -11.63
CA THR A 18 -15.20 -8.84 -11.02
C THR A 18 -15.92 -7.92 -12.00
N GLY A 19 -15.90 -8.26 -13.31
CA GLY A 19 -16.46 -7.39 -14.35
C GLY A 19 -15.73 -6.06 -14.43
N ALA A 20 -16.48 -4.96 -14.40
CA ALA A 20 -15.95 -3.60 -14.51
C ALA A 20 -15.57 -2.97 -13.17
N LEU A 21 -15.74 -3.66 -12.02
CA LEU A 21 -15.43 -3.08 -10.71
C LEU A 21 -13.93 -2.82 -10.57
N PRO A 22 -13.51 -1.68 -10.00
CA PRO A 22 -12.13 -1.46 -9.61
C PRO A 22 -11.75 -2.42 -8.48
N LYS A 23 -10.50 -2.88 -8.47
CA LYS A 23 -10.04 -3.92 -7.52
C LYS A 23 -10.33 -3.60 -6.05
N PRO A 24 -10.18 -2.36 -5.56
CA PRO A 24 -10.55 -1.99 -4.19
C PRO A 24 -12.05 -2.16 -3.86
N MET A 25 -12.92 -2.17 -4.88
CA MET A 25 -14.37 -2.32 -4.72
C MET A 25 -14.86 -3.76 -4.83
N VAL A 26 -13.96 -4.71 -5.09
CA VAL A 26 -14.31 -6.14 -5.12
C VAL A 26 -14.84 -6.57 -3.74
N PRO A 27 -16.04 -7.18 -3.68
CA PRO A 27 -16.63 -7.55 -2.40
C PRO A 27 -15.88 -8.73 -1.76
N LEU A 28 -15.51 -8.56 -0.51
CA LEU A 28 -15.01 -9.61 0.37
C LEU A 28 -15.91 -9.67 1.60
N LEU A 29 -16.53 -10.82 1.85
CA LEU A 29 -17.49 -10.99 2.97
C LEU A 29 -18.58 -9.90 3.00
N GLY A 30 -19.12 -9.55 1.83
CA GLY A 30 -20.23 -8.60 1.69
C GLY A 30 -19.85 -7.12 1.77
N ARG A 31 -18.55 -6.77 1.81
CA ARG A 31 -18.06 -5.39 1.84
C ARG A 31 -16.93 -5.20 0.82
N PRO A 32 -16.75 -4.00 0.26
CA PRO A 32 -15.59 -3.71 -0.57
C PRO A 32 -14.27 -4.03 0.15
N MET A 33 -13.30 -4.56 -0.57
CA MET A 33 -11.97 -4.85 -0.02
C MET A 33 -11.33 -3.63 0.65
N LEU A 34 -11.49 -2.46 0.05
CA LEU A 34 -11.00 -1.20 0.60
C LEU A 34 -11.64 -0.88 1.97
N GLU A 35 -12.91 -1.24 2.20
CA GLU A 35 -13.55 -1.02 3.50
C GLU A 35 -12.87 -1.81 4.62
N HIS A 36 -12.45 -3.06 4.35
CA HIS A 36 -11.70 -3.84 5.34
C HIS A 36 -10.36 -3.16 5.69
N ILE A 37 -9.69 -2.59 4.69
CA ILE A 37 -8.43 -1.85 4.90
C ILE A 37 -8.68 -0.59 5.73
N LEU A 38 -9.70 0.21 5.40
CA LEU A 38 -10.05 1.42 6.14
C LEU A 38 -10.40 1.12 7.60
N ARG A 39 -11.13 0.03 7.85
CA ARG A 39 -11.44 -0.43 9.21
C ARG A 39 -10.18 -0.89 9.97
N LEU A 40 -9.24 -1.56 9.31
CA LEU A 40 -7.95 -1.92 9.89
C LEU A 40 -7.14 -0.68 10.25
N LEU A 41 -7.07 0.30 9.35
CA LEU A 41 -6.42 1.59 9.60
C LEU A 41 -7.00 2.28 10.82
N LYS A 42 -8.33 2.41 10.88
CA LYS A 42 -9.05 2.98 12.03
C LYS A 42 -8.72 2.26 13.33
N LYS A 43 -8.76 0.93 13.33
CA LYS A 43 -8.43 0.10 14.50
C LYS A 43 -7.05 0.41 15.07
N HIS A 44 -6.09 0.75 14.21
CA HIS A 44 -4.71 1.05 14.59
C HIS A 44 -4.40 2.55 14.70
N GLY A 45 -5.43 3.43 14.70
CA GLY A 45 -5.30 4.87 14.92
C GLY A 45 -4.76 5.65 13.72
N PHE A 46 -4.88 5.09 12.51
CA PHE A 46 -4.67 5.82 11.27
C PHE A 46 -6.00 6.44 10.82
N ASP A 47 -6.31 7.60 11.36
CA ASP A 47 -7.62 8.26 11.21
C ASP A 47 -7.65 9.26 10.05
N GLU A 48 -6.50 9.67 9.56
CA GLU A 48 -6.32 10.53 8.40
C GLU A 48 -5.79 9.67 7.25
N VAL A 49 -6.54 9.59 6.17
CA VAL A 49 -6.25 8.68 5.05
C VAL A 49 -6.33 9.43 3.73
N CYS A 50 -5.34 9.26 2.87
CA CYS A 50 -5.36 9.73 1.49
C CYS A 50 -5.34 8.54 0.54
N ALA A 51 -6.35 8.39 -0.32
CA ALA A 51 -6.41 7.35 -1.32
C ALA A 51 -5.97 7.88 -2.69
N ALA A 52 -4.85 7.33 -3.22
CA ALA A 52 -4.44 7.54 -4.60
C ALA A 52 -5.29 6.63 -5.51
N VAL A 53 -6.19 7.22 -6.28
CA VAL A 53 -7.18 6.53 -7.12
C VAL A 53 -6.99 6.90 -8.58
N LYS A 54 -7.38 6.01 -9.50
CA LYS A 54 -7.30 6.25 -10.94
C LYS A 54 -8.45 5.60 -11.69
N TYR A 55 -8.43 4.27 -11.82
CA TYR A 55 -9.45 3.53 -12.56
C TYR A 55 -10.78 3.58 -11.80
N ARG A 56 -11.81 4.14 -12.47
CA ARG A 56 -13.15 4.32 -11.88
C ARG A 56 -13.09 4.96 -10.49
N ALA A 57 -12.32 6.03 -10.37
CA ALA A 57 -12.15 6.76 -9.11
C ALA A 57 -13.48 7.20 -8.51
N GLU A 58 -14.42 7.60 -9.36
CA GLU A 58 -15.77 8.05 -8.98
C GLU A 58 -16.53 6.98 -8.19
N ASP A 59 -16.48 5.71 -8.61
CA ASP A 59 -17.14 4.62 -7.86
C ASP A 59 -16.62 4.49 -6.42
N ILE A 60 -15.33 4.72 -6.22
CA ILE A 60 -14.70 4.65 -4.90
C ILE A 60 -15.11 5.89 -4.08
N MET A 61 -15.04 7.06 -4.69
CA MET A 61 -15.36 8.34 -4.05
C MET A 61 -16.84 8.41 -3.65
N ASP A 62 -17.75 7.96 -4.53
CA ASP A 62 -19.19 7.95 -4.27
C ASP A 62 -19.56 6.98 -3.13
N TYR A 63 -18.88 5.85 -3.04
CA TYR A 63 -19.16 4.84 -2.00
C TYR A 63 -18.65 5.24 -0.62
N PHE A 64 -17.44 5.77 -0.52
CA PHE A 64 -16.80 6.06 0.76
C PHE A 64 -16.95 7.51 1.23
N GLY A 65 -17.28 8.45 0.31
CA GLY A 65 -17.39 9.87 0.62
C GLY A 65 -16.14 10.41 1.29
N ASP A 66 -16.32 11.17 2.34
CA ASP A 66 -15.23 11.74 3.17
C ASP A 66 -14.72 10.79 4.27
N GLY A 67 -15.21 9.56 4.32
CA GLY A 67 -14.83 8.56 5.31
C GLY A 67 -15.49 8.70 6.69
N SER A 68 -16.31 9.72 6.91
CA SER A 68 -16.95 10.01 8.21
C SER A 68 -17.81 8.84 8.72
N ALA A 69 -18.49 8.12 7.81
CA ALA A 69 -19.26 6.92 8.13
C ALA A 69 -18.41 5.79 8.75
N LEU A 70 -17.09 5.79 8.51
CA LEU A 70 -16.12 4.85 9.10
C LEU A 70 -15.33 5.48 10.26
N GLY A 71 -15.61 6.73 10.59
CA GLY A 71 -14.93 7.48 11.64
C GLY A 71 -13.49 7.85 11.29
N ILE A 72 -13.18 8.04 10.02
CA ILE A 72 -11.90 8.52 9.48
C ILE A 72 -12.11 9.79 8.66
N SER A 73 -11.03 10.53 8.39
CA SER A 73 -10.98 11.58 7.39
C SER A 73 -10.34 11.02 6.13
N LEU A 74 -11.08 10.91 5.03
CA LEU A 74 -10.64 10.31 3.78
C LEU A 74 -10.56 11.37 2.69
N GLU A 75 -9.35 11.58 2.18
CA GLU A 75 -9.09 12.42 1.02
C GLU A 75 -8.69 11.58 -0.20
N TYR A 76 -8.80 12.16 -1.39
CA TYR A 76 -8.48 11.47 -2.63
C TYR A 76 -7.48 12.25 -3.47
N ARG A 77 -6.58 11.53 -4.12
CA ARG A 77 -5.70 12.05 -5.19
C ARG A 77 -5.96 11.24 -6.45
N VAL A 78 -6.64 11.89 -7.40
CA VAL A 78 -6.95 11.26 -8.69
C VAL A 78 -5.74 11.37 -9.62
N GLU A 79 -5.18 10.22 -9.99
CA GLU A 79 -4.08 10.14 -10.95
C GLU A 79 -4.61 10.18 -12.38
N ARG A 80 -4.15 11.13 -13.19
CA ARG A 80 -4.47 11.20 -14.62
C ARG A 80 -3.68 10.19 -15.43
N GLU A 81 -2.43 9.98 -15.04
CA GLU A 81 -1.50 9.01 -15.61
C GLU A 81 -1.01 8.04 -14.54
N ALA A 82 -0.50 6.88 -14.95
CA ALA A 82 0.04 5.91 -14.00
C ALA A 82 1.42 6.38 -13.50
N LEU A 83 1.49 6.80 -12.25
CA LEU A 83 2.73 7.28 -11.62
C LEU A 83 3.57 6.14 -11.02
N GLY A 84 3.08 4.91 -11.06
CA GLY A 84 3.69 3.80 -10.34
C GLY A 84 3.51 3.94 -8.82
N THR A 85 4.00 2.97 -8.05
CA THR A 85 3.75 2.94 -6.60
C THR A 85 4.33 4.16 -5.89
N ALA A 86 5.63 4.41 -6.04
CA ALA A 86 6.27 5.49 -5.31
C ALA A 86 5.90 6.88 -5.85
N GLY A 87 5.65 7.00 -7.17
CA GLY A 87 5.17 8.23 -7.78
C GLY A 87 3.77 8.62 -7.29
N GLY A 88 2.84 7.65 -7.17
CA GLY A 88 1.51 7.86 -6.59
C GLY A 88 1.58 8.29 -5.12
N VAL A 89 2.44 7.67 -4.32
CA VAL A 89 2.71 8.12 -2.94
C VAL A 89 3.27 9.53 -2.92
N LYS A 90 4.22 9.86 -3.82
CA LYS A 90 4.78 11.21 -3.94
C LYS A 90 3.73 12.27 -4.26
N ASN A 91 2.71 11.91 -5.04
CA ASN A 91 1.59 12.79 -5.40
C ASN A 91 0.71 13.16 -4.19
N CYS A 92 0.87 12.47 -3.06
CA CYS A 92 0.18 12.77 -1.79
C CYS A 92 1.06 13.59 -0.82
N ALA A 93 2.12 14.27 -1.29
CA ALA A 93 3.11 14.91 -0.42
C ALA A 93 2.54 16.03 0.47
N ASP A 94 1.58 16.77 -0.02
CA ASP A 94 0.86 17.80 0.72
C ASP A 94 0.02 17.23 1.88
N PHE A 95 -0.46 15.99 1.73
CA PHE A 95 -1.22 15.29 2.76
C PHE A 95 -0.34 14.81 3.92
N TYR A 96 0.72 14.03 3.65
CA TYR A 96 1.53 13.46 4.74
C TYR A 96 2.50 14.46 5.37
N GLY A 97 2.93 15.50 4.65
CA GLY A 97 3.79 16.56 5.18
C GLY A 97 5.15 16.04 5.68
N ALA A 98 5.48 16.34 6.94
CA ALA A 98 6.76 15.96 7.56
C ALA A 98 6.67 14.74 8.52
N GLU A 99 5.52 14.10 8.65
CA GLU A 99 5.31 13.00 9.58
C GLU A 99 5.54 11.65 8.91
N ASP A 100 6.06 10.66 9.67
CA ASP A 100 6.08 9.27 9.22
C ASP A 100 4.65 8.79 8.96
N PHE A 101 4.45 8.13 7.84
CA PHE A 101 3.15 7.71 7.38
C PHE A 101 3.14 6.26 6.88
N LEU A 102 1.99 5.64 6.92
CA LEU A 102 1.79 4.30 6.38
C LEU A 102 1.44 4.37 4.90
N VAL A 103 1.97 3.45 4.11
CA VAL A 103 1.55 3.17 2.73
C VAL A 103 1.02 1.74 2.68
N ILE A 104 -0.16 1.56 2.09
CA ILE A 104 -0.78 0.25 1.95
C ILE A 104 -1.46 0.14 0.58
N SER A 105 -1.41 -1.05 -0.02
CA SER A 105 -2.15 -1.33 -1.24
C SER A 105 -3.65 -1.46 -0.97
N GLY A 106 -4.50 -0.84 -1.80
CA GLY A 106 -5.96 -0.84 -1.67
C GLY A 106 -6.63 -2.21 -1.89
N ASP A 107 -5.83 -3.24 -2.15
CA ASP A 107 -6.25 -4.64 -2.33
C ASP A 107 -5.54 -5.61 -1.37
N ALA A 108 -4.83 -5.10 -0.38
CA ALA A 108 -4.10 -5.90 0.61
C ALA A 108 -5.00 -6.22 1.82
N ALA A 109 -5.94 -7.15 1.66
CA ALA A 109 -6.72 -7.65 2.78
C ALA A 109 -5.80 -8.40 3.76
N CYS A 110 -5.66 -7.88 4.97
CA CYS A 110 -4.75 -8.40 6.00
C CYS A 110 -5.22 -8.04 7.40
N ASP A 111 -4.55 -8.59 8.40
CA ASP A 111 -4.77 -8.35 9.83
C ASP A 111 -3.50 -7.95 10.59
N PHE A 112 -2.54 -7.37 9.90
CA PHE A 112 -1.27 -6.94 10.50
C PHE A 112 -1.48 -5.94 11.64
N ASP A 113 -0.65 -6.06 12.69
CA ASP A 113 -0.55 -5.04 13.74
C ASP A 113 0.23 -3.82 13.23
N LEU A 114 -0.51 -2.88 12.63
CA LEU A 114 0.06 -1.66 12.06
C LEU A 114 0.63 -0.73 13.13
N SER A 115 0.11 -0.79 14.37
CA SER A 115 0.65 -0.01 15.50
C SER A 115 2.04 -0.51 15.88
N ARG A 116 2.25 -1.83 15.86
CA ARG A 116 3.55 -2.45 16.09
C ARG A 116 4.53 -2.08 14.97
N LEU A 117 4.08 -2.11 13.71
CA LEU A 117 4.91 -1.74 12.57
C LEU A 117 5.41 -0.29 12.68
N MET A 118 4.52 0.66 13.03
CA MET A 118 4.89 2.06 13.26
C MET A 118 5.89 2.22 14.41
N ARG A 119 5.69 1.48 15.51
CA ARG A 119 6.61 1.50 16.65
C ARG A 119 8.00 1.01 16.25
N SER A 120 8.08 -0.15 15.57
CA SER A 120 9.34 -0.70 15.07
C SER A 120 10.07 0.26 14.12
N HIS A 121 9.32 0.98 13.28
CA HIS A 121 9.88 2.00 12.40
C HIS A 121 10.58 3.11 13.19
N ARG A 122 9.89 3.67 14.18
CA ARG A 122 10.43 4.74 15.03
C ARG A 122 11.64 4.30 15.85
N GLU A 123 11.59 3.09 16.40
CA GLU A 123 12.70 2.51 17.17
C GLU A 123 13.94 2.25 16.31
N SER A 124 13.76 1.80 15.06
CA SER A 124 14.87 1.51 14.14
C SER A 124 15.51 2.75 13.53
N GLY A 125 14.79 3.89 13.47
CA GLY A 125 15.20 5.10 12.75
C GLY A 125 15.37 4.89 11.24
N ALA A 126 14.81 3.82 10.69
CA ALA A 126 14.88 3.49 9.27
C ALA A 126 14.17 4.54 8.41
N GLY A 127 14.57 4.69 7.15
CA GLY A 127 13.85 5.54 6.20
C GLY A 127 12.56 4.89 5.70
N VAL A 128 12.56 3.54 5.59
CA VAL A 128 11.40 2.72 5.22
C VAL A 128 11.41 1.45 6.06
N THR A 129 10.26 1.08 6.60
CA THR A 129 10.04 -0.23 7.25
C THR A 129 8.95 -0.97 6.50
N ILE A 130 9.19 -2.25 6.20
CA ILE A 130 8.31 -3.07 5.37
C ILE A 130 7.71 -4.18 6.22
N ALA A 131 6.39 -4.39 6.14
CA ALA A 131 5.79 -5.60 6.67
C ALA A 131 6.06 -6.78 5.72
N LEU A 132 6.60 -7.84 6.25
CA LEU A 132 6.85 -9.08 5.51
C LEU A 132 5.98 -10.20 6.07
N CYS A 133 5.59 -11.13 5.22
CA CYS A 133 5.00 -12.39 5.65
C CYS A 133 5.67 -13.57 4.94
N ARG A 134 5.52 -14.76 5.51
CA ARG A 134 5.96 -15.99 4.86
C ARG A 134 4.91 -16.47 3.86
N SER A 135 5.33 -16.90 2.68
CA SER A 135 4.47 -17.45 1.65
C SER A 135 4.90 -18.84 1.25
N ALA A 136 3.93 -19.75 1.14
CA ALA A 136 4.16 -21.07 0.55
C ALA A 136 4.35 -21.02 -0.97
N GLU A 137 3.94 -19.91 -1.61
CA GLU A 137 4.02 -19.69 -3.06
C GLU A 137 4.90 -18.48 -3.41
N PRO A 138 6.20 -18.52 -3.10
CA PRO A 138 7.08 -17.36 -3.21
C PRO A 138 7.25 -16.84 -4.65
N LEU A 139 7.01 -17.68 -5.66
CA LEU A 139 7.17 -17.32 -7.08
C LEU A 139 6.19 -16.24 -7.57
N SER A 140 5.08 -16.08 -6.85
CA SER A 140 4.03 -15.09 -7.20
C SER A 140 4.30 -13.69 -6.70
N TYR A 141 5.33 -13.50 -5.86
CA TYR A 141 5.59 -12.26 -5.12
C TYR A 141 7.02 -11.76 -5.32
N GLY A 142 7.26 -10.53 -4.91
CA GLY A 142 8.60 -10.01 -4.68
C GLY A 142 9.15 -10.54 -3.35
N LEU A 143 10.28 -11.23 -3.37
CA LEU A 143 10.95 -11.70 -2.16
C LEU A 143 11.79 -10.59 -1.55
N ALA A 144 11.82 -10.52 -0.22
CA ALA A 144 12.68 -9.62 0.53
C ALA A 144 13.78 -10.42 1.23
N VAL A 145 15.02 -10.21 0.80
CA VAL A 145 16.20 -10.83 1.43
C VAL A 145 16.68 -9.91 2.54
N THR A 146 16.73 -10.42 3.78
CA THR A 146 17.16 -9.66 4.95
C THR A 146 18.48 -10.20 5.51
N ASP A 147 19.18 -9.39 6.30
CA ASP A 147 20.26 -9.86 7.18
C ASP A 147 19.72 -10.35 8.53
N GLY A 148 20.64 -10.73 9.42
CA GLY A 148 20.30 -11.21 10.78
C GLY A 148 19.67 -10.15 11.69
N GLU A 149 19.77 -8.87 11.33
CA GLU A 149 19.15 -7.73 12.03
C GLU A 149 17.82 -7.30 11.42
N GLY A 150 17.35 -7.99 10.36
CA GLY A 150 16.12 -7.66 9.65
C GLY A 150 16.24 -6.52 8.65
N ARG A 151 17.45 -6.05 8.31
CA ARG A 151 17.63 -5.03 7.28
C ARG A 151 17.54 -5.66 5.90
N ILE A 152 16.82 -4.98 4.99
CA ILE A 152 16.70 -5.43 3.61
C ILE A 152 18.04 -5.31 2.89
N LYS A 153 18.52 -6.42 2.32
CA LYS A 153 19.71 -6.46 1.45
C LYS A 153 19.35 -6.36 -0.02
N SER A 154 18.28 -7.02 -0.43
CA SER A 154 17.83 -7.01 -1.82
C SER A 154 16.39 -7.47 -1.94
N PHE A 155 15.81 -7.18 -3.11
CA PHE A 155 14.53 -7.73 -3.54
C PHE A 155 14.74 -8.61 -4.77
N ILE A 156 13.94 -9.68 -4.88
CA ILE A 156 13.92 -10.57 -6.05
C ILE A 156 12.48 -10.65 -6.52
N GLU A 157 12.17 -9.92 -7.60
CA GLU A 157 10.82 -9.87 -8.15
C GLU A 157 10.50 -11.16 -8.89
N LYS A 158 9.36 -11.80 -8.54
CA LYS A 158 8.82 -13.02 -9.16
C LYS A 158 9.90 -14.01 -9.57
N PRO A 159 10.64 -14.57 -8.59
CA PRO A 159 11.78 -15.44 -8.87
C PRO A 159 11.36 -16.72 -9.61
N THR A 160 12.30 -17.36 -10.23
CA THR A 160 12.22 -18.80 -10.54
C THR A 160 12.71 -19.61 -9.35
N TRP A 161 12.36 -20.91 -9.24
CA TRP A 161 12.75 -21.75 -8.11
C TRP A 161 14.25 -21.69 -7.75
N PRO A 162 15.19 -21.72 -8.70
CA PRO A 162 16.62 -21.61 -8.37
C PRO A 162 17.04 -20.28 -7.69
N ARG A 163 16.19 -19.25 -7.79
CA ARG A 163 16.44 -17.94 -7.17
C ARG A 163 15.69 -17.72 -5.86
N VAL A 164 14.92 -18.70 -5.39
CA VAL A 164 14.20 -18.63 -4.12
C VAL A 164 15.19 -18.90 -2.98
N VAL A 165 15.60 -17.84 -2.29
CA VAL A 165 16.54 -17.87 -1.16
C VAL A 165 15.87 -17.59 0.18
N THR A 166 14.60 -17.19 0.15
CA THR A 166 13.76 -16.87 1.32
C THR A 166 12.30 -17.06 0.97
N ASP A 167 11.46 -17.29 1.95
CA ASP A 167 10.01 -17.33 1.84
C ASP A 167 9.32 -16.01 2.30
N PHE A 168 10.10 -15.03 2.73
CA PHE A 168 9.58 -13.70 3.08
C PHE A 168 9.23 -12.91 1.83
N VAL A 169 7.95 -12.53 1.75
CA VAL A 169 7.41 -11.75 0.63
C VAL A 169 7.06 -10.33 1.05
N ASN A 170 7.21 -9.41 0.10
CA ASN A 170 6.76 -8.04 0.24
C ASN A 170 5.22 -7.98 0.22
N THR A 171 4.63 -7.47 1.29
CA THR A 171 3.17 -7.41 1.45
C THR A 171 2.54 -6.16 0.83
N GLY A 172 3.35 -5.19 0.39
CA GLY A 172 2.84 -3.89 -0.06
C GLY A 172 2.42 -2.96 1.09
N ILE A 173 2.91 -3.21 2.31
CA ILE A 173 2.63 -2.39 3.50
C ILE A 173 3.95 -1.83 4.03
N TYR A 174 4.03 -0.51 4.11
CA TYR A 174 5.26 0.20 4.47
C TYR A 174 4.96 1.31 5.48
N ILE A 175 5.91 1.59 6.38
CA ILE A 175 6.02 2.89 7.03
C ILE A 175 7.15 3.65 6.36
N VAL A 176 6.90 4.89 6.00
CA VAL A 176 7.81 5.73 5.22
C VAL A 176 8.08 7.03 5.94
N SER A 177 9.35 7.37 6.14
CA SER A 177 9.75 8.70 6.56
C SER A 177 9.76 9.64 5.33
N PRO A 178 9.16 10.84 5.42
CA PRO A 178 9.04 11.76 4.29
C PRO A 178 10.37 12.11 3.62
N ARG A 179 11.48 12.08 4.37
CA ARG A 179 12.84 12.30 3.84
C ARG A 179 13.19 11.36 2.68
N VAL A 180 12.67 10.13 2.68
CA VAL A 180 12.92 9.17 1.60
C VAL A 180 12.22 9.59 0.31
N MET A 181 11.07 10.26 0.43
CA MET A 181 10.31 10.72 -0.73
C MET A 181 10.99 11.87 -1.49
N THR A 182 12.06 12.45 -0.96
CA THR A 182 12.90 13.40 -1.71
C THR A 182 13.69 12.72 -2.84
N LEU A 183 13.91 11.41 -2.73
CA LEU A 183 14.57 10.59 -3.75
C LEU A 183 13.65 10.24 -4.93
N VAL A 184 12.35 10.43 -4.78
CA VAL A 184 11.34 10.15 -5.82
C VAL A 184 11.11 11.41 -6.63
N PRO A 185 11.38 11.40 -7.95
CA PRO A 185 11.15 12.56 -8.80
C PRO A 185 9.64 12.87 -8.89
N PRO A 186 9.25 14.16 -8.86
CA PRO A 186 7.84 14.54 -8.97
C PRO A 186 7.29 14.32 -10.38
N GLY A 187 6.02 13.90 -10.47
CA GLY A 187 5.29 13.84 -11.75
C GLY A 187 5.79 12.81 -12.76
N GLN A 188 6.64 11.88 -12.34
CA GLN A 188 7.16 10.81 -13.21
C GLN A 188 6.82 9.43 -12.62
N PRO A 189 6.57 8.42 -13.47
CA PRO A 189 6.42 7.05 -13.01
C PRO A 189 7.69 6.59 -12.27
N PHE A 190 7.52 6.17 -11.03
CA PHE A 190 8.59 5.65 -10.20
C PHE A 190 8.11 4.45 -9.40
N GLY A 191 8.78 3.33 -9.58
CA GLY A 191 8.44 2.07 -8.93
C GLY A 191 9.13 0.92 -9.66
N PRO A 192 9.02 -0.33 -9.17
CA PRO A 192 9.50 -1.47 -9.92
C PRO A 192 8.80 -1.51 -11.28
N HIS A 193 9.59 -1.53 -12.34
CA HIS A 193 9.07 -1.75 -13.68
C HIS A 193 8.53 -3.19 -13.78
N PRO A 194 7.41 -3.40 -14.52
CA PRO A 194 6.85 -4.73 -14.74
C PRO A 194 7.79 -5.65 -15.52
#